data_c2a11a8e29d17f8062f41a3ef1892e8a
#
_entry.id   c2a11a8e29d17f8062f41a3ef1892e8a
#
_cell.length_a   1.000
_cell.length_b   1.000
_cell.length_c   1.000
_cell.angle_alpha   90.00
_cell.angle_beta   90.00
_cell.angle_gamma   90.00
#
_symmetry.space_group_name_H-M   'P 1'
#
loop_
_entity.id
_entity.type
_entity.pdbx_description
1 polymer ?
#
loop_
_entity_poly.entity_id
_entity_poly.type
_entity_poly.pdbx_seq_one_letter_code
_entity_poly.pdbx_strand_id
1 'polypeptide(L)'
;VPDPTVHTTRHTVDVNAPVDAVYPIIADVTRWPYTFAPTVHVDLLDRDDDGPQQRERLRLWATANGVVRSWISRRTLTPAEGRITFRQEVSAAPVASMGGEWLLEQLDGGTRVVLLHDYSVVDDDPDAAAWVARAVEHNSTAELAALRAAAESADDGTLLSFADEVYVAAPAPEVYDFLYHADRWRERLPHVARVELTEDEPGVQILEMDTVAPDDSVHTTRSVRVCFPTDRIVYKQTVLPPLLAAHTGTWTLRPERDGVVATSHHTVVLRPDRVGALLGDSATLADARDLVRRSLGTNSRRTLEQARRHLQPVAD
;
A
#
# COMPACT_ATOMS: atom_id res chain seq x y z
N VAL A 1 -36.97 0.76 15.90
CA VAL A 1 -36.24 0.52 14.65
C VAL A 1 -35.84 -0.93 14.69
N PRO A 2 -36.12 -1.74 13.65
CA PRO A 2 -35.65 -3.13 13.61
C PRO A 2 -34.11 -3.15 13.69
N ASP A 3 -33.56 -4.23 14.24
CA ASP A 3 -32.12 -4.41 14.26
C ASP A 3 -31.59 -4.52 12.82
N PRO A 4 -30.42 -3.94 12.50
CA PRO A 4 -29.87 -3.99 11.15
C PRO A 4 -29.57 -5.43 10.72
N THR A 5 -29.78 -5.73 9.45
CA THR A 5 -29.45 -7.03 8.88
C THR A 5 -27.94 -7.25 8.90
N VAL A 6 -27.49 -8.29 9.58
CA VAL A 6 -26.05 -8.66 9.64
C VAL A 6 -25.77 -9.76 8.61
N HIS A 7 -24.83 -9.47 7.71
CA HIS A 7 -24.30 -10.43 6.75
C HIS A 7 -23.00 -11.04 7.28
N THR A 8 -22.79 -12.33 7.04
CA THR A 8 -21.57 -13.03 7.47
C THR A 8 -20.91 -13.73 6.30
N THR A 9 -19.57 -13.76 6.30
CA THR A 9 -18.78 -14.51 5.32
C THR A 9 -17.69 -15.33 6.00
N ARG A 10 -17.27 -16.41 5.34
CA ARG A 10 -16.18 -17.26 5.77
C ARG A 10 -15.33 -17.63 4.55
N HIS A 11 -14.05 -17.27 4.59
CA HIS A 11 -13.06 -17.63 3.58
C HIS A 11 -11.94 -18.46 4.23
N THR A 12 -11.38 -19.41 3.52
CA THR A 12 -10.32 -20.28 4.05
C THR A 12 -9.25 -20.55 3.02
N VAL A 13 -8.01 -20.71 3.50
CA VAL A 13 -6.90 -21.21 2.69
C VAL A 13 -6.00 -22.09 3.55
N ASP A 14 -5.52 -23.19 2.98
CA ASP A 14 -4.48 -24.00 3.58
C ASP A 14 -3.11 -23.55 3.04
N VAL A 15 -2.18 -23.26 3.95
CA VAL A 15 -0.85 -22.71 3.70
C VAL A 15 0.19 -23.74 4.13
N ASN A 16 1.14 -24.07 3.25
CA ASN A 16 2.22 -24.99 3.55
C ASN A 16 3.38 -24.29 4.30
N ALA A 17 3.05 -23.70 5.43
CA ALA A 17 3.98 -23.04 6.34
C ALA A 17 3.43 -23.12 7.78
N PRO A 18 4.30 -23.15 8.81
CA PRO A 18 3.85 -23.18 10.20
C PRO A 18 3.18 -21.85 10.63
N VAL A 19 2.35 -21.91 11.67
CA VAL A 19 1.64 -20.72 12.22
C VAL A 19 2.60 -19.56 12.49
N ASP A 20 3.78 -19.84 13.03
CA ASP A 20 4.80 -18.83 13.36
C ASP A 20 5.36 -18.09 12.13
N ALA A 21 5.24 -18.66 10.94
CA ALA A 21 5.60 -18.00 9.69
C ALA A 21 4.42 -17.22 9.09
N VAL A 22 3.19 -17.68 9.30
CA VAL A 22 1.97 -17.08 8.74
C VAL A 22 1.47 -15.90 9.59
N TYR A 23 1.41 -16.07 10.91
CA TYR A 23 0.85 -15.08 11.84
C TYR A 23 1.49 -13.68 11.70
N PRO A 24 2.83 -13.53 11.64
CA PRO A 24 3.47 -12.23 11.51
C PRO A 24 3.09 -11.45 10.24
N ILE A 25 2.70 -12.14 9.16
CA ILE A 25 2.27 -11.48 7.91
C ILE A 25 0.97 -10.72 8.13
N ILE A 26 0.05 -11.26 8.95
CA ILE A 26 -1.22 -10.63 9.29
C ILE A 26 -1.03 -9.63 10.43
N ALA A 27 -0.17 -9.95 11.40
CA ALA A 27 0.06 -9.13 12.58
C ALA A 27 0.75 -7.81 12.23
N ASP A 28 1.76 -7.83 11.37
CA ASP A 28 2.53 -6.64 10.96
C ASP A 28 1.84 -5.89 9.81
N VAL A 29 1.05 -4.86 10.15
CA VAL A 29 0.33 -4.03 9.18
C VAL A 29 1.23 -3.21 8.25
N THR A 30 2.50 -3.03 8.60
CA THR A 30 3.44 -2.29 7.75
C THR A 30 3.76 -3.05 6.46
N ARG A 31 3.55 -4.36 6.47
CA ARG A 31 3.73 -5.26 5.33
C ARG A 31 2.52 -5.28 4.39
N TRP A 32 1.33 -4.92 4.86
CA TRP A 32 0.08 -5.05 4.12
C TRP A 32 0.07 -4.33 2.77
N PRO A 33 0.60 -3.10 2.63
CA PRO A 33 0.57 -2.40 1.35
C PRO A 33 1.31 -3.12 0.21
N TYR A 34 2.35 -3.89 0.50
CA TYR A 34 3.07 -4.66 -0.53
C TYR A 34 2.73 -6.16 -0.54
N THR A 35 1.99 -6.64 0.46
CA THR A 35 1.50 -8.03 0.53
C THR A 35 0.10 -8.14 -0.03
N PHE A 36 -0.84 -7.30 0.44
CA PHE A 36 -2.26 -7.38 0.09
C PHE A 36 -2.62 -6.39 -1.00
N ALA A 37 -3.09 -6.89 -2.15
CA ALA A 37 -3.40 -6.04 -3.30
C ALA A 37 -4.41 -4.92 -2.97
N PRO A 38 -5.50 -5.14 -2.20
CA PRO A 38 -6.44 -4.07 -1.88
C PRO A 38 -5.88 -2.99 -0.96
N THR A 39 -4.95 -3.31 -0.07
CA THR A 39 -4.45 -2.36 0.94
C THR A 39 -3.51 -1.34 0.31
N VAL A 40 -3.87 -0.06 0.40
CA VAL A 40 -3.06 1.07 -0.07
C VAL A 40 -2.09 1.51 1.00
N HIS A 41 -2.60 1.78 2.21
CA HIS A 41 -1.81 2.24 3.35
C HIS A 41 -2.50 1.90 4.66
N VAL A 42 -1.70 1.75 5.71
CA VAL A 42 -2.17 1.58 7.09
C VAL A 42 -1.35 2.47 8.01
N ASP A 43 -2.04 3.33 8.77
CA ASP A 43 -1.46 4.06 9.88
C ASP A 43 -1.81 3.37 11.21
N LEU A 44 -0.80 3.10 12.01
CA LEU A 44 -0.97 2.71 13.40
C LEU A 44 -1.22 3.98 14.22
N LEU A 45 -2.46 4.17 14.70
CA LEU A 45 -2.88 5.35 15.45
C LEU A 45 -2.56 5.20 16.93
N ASP A 46 -2.70 3.97 17.46
CA ASP A 46 -2.50 3.66 18.86
C ASP A 46 -2.17 2.18 19.03
N ARG A 47 -1.35 1.85 20.02
CA ARG A 47 -0.97 0.49 20.39
C ARG A 47 -0.83 0.36 21.89
N ASP A 48 -1.46 -0.69 22.42
CA ASP A 48 -1.35 -1.12 23.80
C ASP A 48 -0.78 -2.55 23.81
N ASP A 49 0.45 -2.67 24.32
CA ASP A 49 1.18 -3.93 24.43
C ASP A 49 1.16 -4.49 25.86
N ASP A 50 0.36 -3.90 26.78
CA ASP A 50 0.27 -4.32 28.16
C ASP A 50 -0.56 -5.61 28.32
N GLY A 51 0.13 -6.75 28.44
CA GLY A 51 -0.49 -8.03 28.72
C GLY A 51 -0.35 -9.10 27.62
N PRO A 52 -1.11 -10.21 27.74
CA PRO A 52 -1.02 -11.34 26.80
C PRO A 52 -1.68 -11.05 25.45
N GLN A 53 -2.41 -9.97 25.34
CA GLN A 53 -3.10 -9.50 24.15
C GLN A 53 -2.59 -8.11 23.79
N GLN A 54 -2.24 -7.93 22.51
CA GLN A 54 -1.94 -6.61 21.98
C GLN A 54 -3.20 -6.00 21.41
N ARG A 55 -3.43 -4.71 21.64
CA ARG A 55 -4.54 -3.96 21.06
C ARG A 55 -3.99 -2.84 20.23
N GLU A 56 -4.59 -2.68 19.05
CA GLU A 56 -4.18 -1.66 18.13
C GLU A 56 -5.38 -0.91 17.56
N ARG A 57 -5.16 0.36 17.28
CA ARG A 57 -6.09 1.21 16.55
C ARG A 57 -5.43 1.65 15.26
N LEU A 58 -6.06 1.35 14.15
CA LEU A 58 -5.50 1.51 12.81
C LEU A 58 -6.40 2.42 11.98
N ARG A 59 -5.79 3.24 11.13
CA ARG A 59 -6.49 3.84 9.99
C ARG A 59 -6.02 3.17 8.71
N LEU A 60 -6.97 2.69 7.93
CA LEU A 60 -6.72 1.95 6.71
C LEU A 60 -7.22 2.72 5.49
N TRP A 61 -6.50 2.60 4.39
CA TRP A 61 -6.94 2.98 3.05
C TRP A 61 -6.81 1.75 2.17
N ALA A 62 -7.91 1.34 1.56
CA ALA A 62 -7.93 0.20 0.66
C ALA A 62 -8.88 0.41 -0.51
N THR A 63 -8.68 -0.36 -1.57
CA THR A 63 -9.58 -0.39 -2.72
C THR A 63 -10.72 -1.37 -2.48
N ALA A 64 -11.94 -0.93 -2.77
CA ALA A 64 -13.13 -1.76 -2.78
C ALA A 64 -13.87 -1.52 -4.10
N ASN A 65 -14.01 -2.55 -4.94
CA ASN A 65 -14.60 -2.44 -6.28
C ASN A 65 -14.01 -1.27 -7.11
N GLY A 66 -12.70 -1.06 -7.05
CA GLY A 66 -11.99 0.00 -7.78
C GLY A 66 -12.06 1.40 -7.17
N VAL A 67 -12.77 1.58 -6.05
CA VAL A 67 -12.87 2.85 -5.32
C VAL A 67 -12.03 2.79 -4.06
N VAL A 68 -11.29 3.85 -3.76
CA VAL A 68 -10.54 3.95 -2.50
C VAL A 68 -11.51 4.29 -1.36
N ARG A 69 -11.36 3.58 -0.24
CA ARG A 69 -12.10 3.82 1.00
C ARG A 69 -11.14 3.91 2.17
N SER A 70 -11.51 4.73 3.17
CA SER A 70 -10.76 4.85 4.42
C SER A 70 -11.66 4.60 5.61
N TRP A 71 -11.15 3.88 6.61
CA TRP A 71 -11.86 3.61 7.86
C TRP A 71 -10.90 3.48 9.04
N ILE A 72 -11.44 3.59 10.25
CA ILE A 72 -10.69 3.33 11.49
C ILE A 72 -11.17 2.00 12.07
N SER A 73 -10.22 1.15 12.44
CA SER A 73 -10.48 -0.17 13.01
C SER A 73 -9.68 -0.38 14.28
N ARG A 74 -10.28 -1.06 15.25
CA ARG A 74 -9.54 -1.70 16.36
C ARG A 74 -9.30 -3.14 16.03
N ARG A 75 -8.15 -3.65 16.46
CA ARG A 75 -7.87 -5.08 16.43
C ARG A 75 -7.23 -5.53 17.74
N THR A 76 -7.47 -6.78 18.08
CA THR A 76 -6.83 -7.46 19.20
C THR A 76 -6.06 -8.65 18.66
N LEU A 77 -4.78 -8.71 18.98
CA LEU A 77 -3.87 -9.78 18.60
C LEU A 77 -3.69 -10.70 19.80
N THR A 78 -3.94 -11.99 19.60
CA THR A 78 -3.75 -13.05 20.60
C THR A 78 -2.84 -14.13 19.99
N PRO A 79 -1.51 -13.90 19.97
CA PRO A 79 -0.57 -14.81 19.31
C PRO A 79 -0.65 -16.25 19.79
N ALA A 80 -0.83 -16.45 21.11
CA ALA A 80 -0.93 -17.79 21.73
C ALA A 80 -2.14 -18.61 21.22
N GLU A 81 -3.19 -17.93 20.71
CA GLU A 81 -4.39 -18.55 20.18
C GLU A 81 -4.38 -18.60 18.63
N GLY A 82 -3.33 -18.05 17.98
CA GLY A 82 -3.32 -17.87 16.54
C GLY A 82 -4.47 -16.99 16.04
N ARG A 83 -4.89 -15.99 16.81
CA ARG A 83 -6.12 -15.24 16.58
C ARG A 83 -5.89 -13.74 16.50
N ILE A 84 -6.54 -13.07 15.55
CA ILE A 84 -6.59 -11.61 15.47
C ILE A 84 -8.05 -11.22 15.18
N THR A 85 -8.69 -10.52 16.13
CA THR A 85 -10.03 -9.95 15.91
C THR A 85 -9.93 -8.50 15.46
N PHE A 86 -10.89 -8.05 14.67
CA PHE A 86 -10.96 -6.64 14.23
C PHE A 86 -12.40 -6.14 14.18
N ARG A 87 -12.57 -4.83 14.42
CA ARG A 87 -13.87 -4.14 14.34
C ARG A 87 -13.65 -2.70 13.88
N GLN A 88 -14.37 -2.27 12.86
CA GLN A 88 -14.38 -0.86 12.47
C GLN A 88 -15.04 -0.02 13.56
N GLU A 89 -14.39 1.06 13.97
CA GLU A 89 -14.93 2.09 14.87
C GLU A 89 -15.61 3.20 14.09
N VAL A 90 -15.01 3.55 12.94
CA VAL A 90 -15.53 4.53 12.01
C VAL A 90 -15.55 3.86 10.64
N SER A 91 -16.74 3.54 10.18
CA SER A 91 -16.96 2.92 8.87
C SER A 91 -17.14 3.99 7.79
N ALA A 92 -16.81 3.63 6.55
CA ALA A 92 -17.11 4.44 5.38
C ALA A 92 -18.37 3.91 4.68
N ALA A 93 -19.29 4.80 4.33
CA ALA A 93 -20.48 4.40 3.57
C ALA A 93 -20.08 3.65 2.27
N PRO A 94 -20.84 2.61 1.88
CA PRO A 94 -22.15 2.21 2.39
C PRO A 94 -22.12 1.26 3.61
N VAL A 95 -20.96 0.96 4.18
CA VAL A 95 -20.83 0.11 5.37
C VAL A 95 -21.32 0.85 6.61
N ALA A 96 -22.29 0.30 7.35
CA ALA A 96 -22.71 0.80 8.65
C ALA A 96 -21.88 0.20 9.78
N SER A 97 -21.58 -1.11 9.73
CA SER A 97 -20.66 -1.78 10.63
C SER A 97 -19.93 -2.90 9.92
N MET A 98 -18.68 -3.16 10.32
CA MET A 98 -17.92 -4.31 9.83
C MET A 98 -16.91 -4.76 10.88
N GLY A 99 -16.76 -6.06 11.01
CA GLY A 99 -15.75 -6.70 11.81
C GLY A 99 -15.48 -8.10 11.34
N GLY A 100 -14.70 -8.81 12.13
CA GLY A 100 -14.35 -10.19 11.83
C GLY A 100 -13.14 -10.68 12.60
N GLU A 101 -12.60 -11.78 12.14
CA GLU A 101 -11.41 -12.36 12.75
C GLU A 101 -10.61 -13.21 11.77
N TRP A 102 -9.31 -13.25 12.02
CA TRP A 102 -8.38 -14.20 11.45
C TRP A 102 -8.13 -15.29 12.48
N LEU A 103 -8.29 -16.54 12.07
CA LEU A 103 -7.99 -17.72 12.87
C LEU A 103 -6.96 -18.55 12.13
N LEU A 104 -5.89 -18.93 12.84
CA LEU A 104 -4.82 -19.78 12.31
C LEU A 104 -4.85 -21.09 13.06
N GLU A 105 -5.22 -22.15 12.36
CA GLU A 105 -5.32 -23.51 12.90
C GLU A 105 -4.12 -24.33 12.43
N GLN A 106 -3.37 -24.92 13.36
CA GLN A 106 -2.25 -25.79 13.02
C GLN A 106 -2.76 -27.06 12.33
N LEU A 107 -2.18 -27.40 11.19
CA LEU A 107 -2.38 -28.66 10.46
C LEU A 107 -1.11 -29.51 10.50
N ASP A 108 -1.25 -30.82 10.14
CA ASP A 108 -0.09 -31.67 9.87
C ASP A 108 0.67 -31.15 8.64
N GLY A 109 1.76 -30.40 8.88
CA GLY A 109 2.62 -29.85 7.84
C GLY A 109 2.26 -28.44 7.36
N GLY A 110 1.32 -27.73 8.00
CA GLY A 110 0.96 -26.37 7.57
C GLY A 110 0.00 -25.67 8.51
N THR A 111 -0.65 -24.64 7.98
CA THR A 111 -1.61 -23.80 8.70
C THR A 111 -2.87 -23.63 7.87
N ARG A 112 -4.04 -23.85 8.47
CA ARG A 112 -5.31 -23.37 7.92
C ARG A 112 -5.55 -21.96 8.40
N VAL A 113 -5.74 -21.05 7.47
CA VAL A 113 -6.16 -19.68 7.76
C VAL A 113 -7.62 -19.54 7.44
N VAL A 114 -8.38 -19.04 8.43
CA VAL A 114 -9.79 -18.72 8.30
C VAL A 114 -9.96 -17.22 8.48
N LEU A 115 -10.62 -16.58 7.52
CA LEU A 115 -10.99 -15.17 7.59
C LEU A 115 -12.52 -15.07 7.64
N LEU A 116 -13.02 -14.56 8.76
CA LEU A 116 -14.44 -14.31 8.98
C LEU A 116 -14.72 -12.81 8.90
N HIS A 117 -15.86 -12.46 8.28
CA HIS A 117 -16.41 -11.10 8.37
C HIS A 117 -17.87 -11.16 8.84
N ASP A 118 -18.25 -10.13 9.57
CA ASP A 118 -19.63 -9.73 9.79
C ASP A 118 -19.78 -8.24 9.42
N TYR A 119 -20.86 -7.89 8.72
CA TYR A 119 -21.11 -6.51 8.33
C TYR A 119 -22.59 -6.20 8.18
N SER A 120 -22.93 -4.92 8.30
CA SER A 120 -24.23 -4.35 7.93
C SER A 120 -24.01 -3.12 7.05
N VAL A 121 -25.04 -2.75 6.32
CA VAL A 121 -25.03 -1.58 5.44
C VAL A 121 -25.97 -0.50 5.95
N VAL A 122 -25.72 0.74 5.53
CA VAL A 122 -26.57 1.88 5.87
C VAL A 122 -27.98 1.65 5.31
N ASP A 123 -29.01 1.87 6.14
CA ASP A 123 -30.43 1.76 5.81
C ASP A 123 -30.88 0.38 5.25
N ASP A 124 -30.10 -0.68 5.50
CA ASP A 124 -30.32 -2.03 4.94
C ASP A 124 -30.55 -2.05 3.42
N ASP A 125 -29.91 -1.13 2.71
CA ASP A 125 -30.02 -0.99 1.25
C ASP A 125 -29.48 -2.25 0.53
N PRO A 126 -30.33 -2.96 -0.24
CA PRO A 126 -29.93 -4.20 -0.92
C PRO A 126 -28.85 -4.01 -1.98
N ASP A 127 -28.81 -2.86 -2.67
CA ASP A 127 -27.77 -2.56 -3.67
C ASP A 127 -26.42 -2.30 -2.98
N ALA A 128 -26.45 -1.60 -1.85
CA ALA A 128 -25.28 -1.42 -0.99
C ALA A 128 -24.79 -2.75 -0.43
N ALA A 129 -25.69 -3.62 0.05
CA ALA A 129 -25.35 -4.95 0.55
C ALA A 129 -24.69 -5.80 -0.54
N ALA A 130 -25.23 -5.80 -1.77
CA ALA A 130 -24.65 -6.51 -2.90
C ALA A 130 -23.27 -5.94 -3.30
N TRP A 131 -23.10 -4.62 -3.23
CA TRP A 131 -21.80 -3.97 -3.50
C TRP A 131 -20.75 -4.36 -2.46
N VAL A 132 -21.08 -4.33 -1.16
CA VAL A 132 -20.18 -4.72 -0.06
C VAL A 132 -19.85 -6.22 -0.17
N ALA A 133 -20.85 -7.09 -0.43
CA ALA A 133 -20.64 -8.52 -0.60
C ALA A 133 -19.58 -8.81 -1.69
N ARG A 134 -19.69 -8.16 -2.86
CA ARG A 134 -18.68 -8.32 -3.95
C ARG A 134 -17.30 -7.85 -3.53
N ALA A 135 -17.20 -6.74 -2.79
CA ALA A 135 -15.91 -6.23 -2.31
C ALA A 135 -15.27 -7.19 -1.29
N VAL A 136 -16.04 -7.69 -0.33
CA VAL A 136 -15.58 -8.65 0.69
C VAL A 136 -15.11 -9.94 0.03
N GLU A 137 -15.90 -10.52 -0.87
CA GLU A 137 -15.55 -11.76 -1.59
C GLU A 137 -14.24 -11.59 -2.37
N HIS A 138 -14.15 -10.54 -3.19
CA HIS A 138 -12.98 -10.28 -4.02
C HIS A 138 -11.73 -10.02 -3.19
N ASN A 139 -11.83 -9.15 -2.19
CA ASN A 139 -10.68 -8.77 -1.37
C ASN A 139 -10.22 -9.93 -0.49
N SER A 140 -11.13 -10.64 0.19
CA SER A 140 -10.77 -11.77 1.04
C SER A 140 -10.10 -12.91 0.27
N THR A 141 -10.60 -13.21 -0.93
CA THR A 141 -9.99 -14.22 -1.81
C THR A 141 -8.58 -13.80 -2.23
N ALA A 142 -8.39 -12.53 -2.63
CA ALA A 142 -7.09 -12.00 -3.03
C ALA A 142 -6.10 -11.93 -1.84
N GLU A 143 -6.57 -11.53 -0.67
CA GLU A 143 -5.75 -11.44 0.55
C GLU A 143 -5.27 -12.82 1.01
N LEU A 144 -6.15 -13.82 1.04
CA LEU A 144 -5.78 -15.18 1.40
C LEU A 144 -4.80 -15.81 0.40
N ALA A 145 -4.98 -15.58 -0.89
CA ALA A 145 -4.04 -16.04 -1.91
C ALA A 145 -2.66 -15.37 -1.76
N ALA A 146 -2.63 -14.06 -1.50
CA ALA A 146 -1.40 -13.32 -1.28
C ALA A 146 -0.69 -13.71 0.02
N LEU A 147 -1.46 -13.94 1.11
CA LEU A 147 -0.94 -14.45 2.37
C LEU A 147 -0.25 -15.80 2.18
N ARG A 148 -0.92 -16.73 1.49
CA ARG A 148 -0.36 -18.04 1.16
C ARG A 148 0.94 -17.90 0.38
N ALA A 149 0.94 -17.13 -0.70
CA ALA A 149 2.13 -16.91 -1.51
C ALA A 149 3.29 -16.31 -0.68
N ALA A 150 3.01 -15.32 0.16
CA ALA A 150 4.02 -14.69 1.02
C ALA A 150 4.58 -15.64 2.09
N ALA A 151 3.74 -16.51 2.66
CA ALA A 151 4.15 -17.46 3.69
C ALA A 151 4.92 -18.68 3.13
N GLU A 152 4.56 -19.12 1.92
CA GLU A 152 5.19 -20.25 1.24
C GLU A 152 6.47 -19.84 0.48
N SER A 153 6.66 -18.55 0.20
CA SER A 153 7.92 -18.02 -0.32
C SER A 153 8.95 -17.98 0.80
N ALA A 154 10.06 -18.69 0.62
CA ALA A 154 11.27 -18.42 1.41
C ALA A 154 11.67 -16.95 1.18
N ASP A 155 12.54 -16.39 2.03
CA ASP A 155 13.18 -15.09 1.75
C ASP A 155 14.06 -15.24 0.51
N ASP A 156 13.40 -15.18 -0.65
CA ASP A 156 13.96 -15.46 -1.98
C ASP A 156 14.63 -14.23 -2.61
N GLY A 157 14.76 -13.15 -1.85
CA GLY A 157 15.33 -11.89 -2.32
C GLY A 157 14.41 -11.09 -3.25
N THR A 158 13.13 -11.43 -3.39
CA THR A 158 12.17 -10.67 -4.22
C THR A 158 11.79 -9.32 -3.63
N LEU A 159 11.81 -9.19 -2.30
CA LEU A 159 11.55 -7.93 -1.63
C LEU A 159 12.79 -7.02 -1.70
N LEU A 160 12.59 -5.79 -2.18
CA LEU A 160 13.63 -4.75 -2.25
C LEU A 160 13.08 -3.46 -1.65
N SER A 161 13.77 -2.94 -0.63
CA SER A 161 13.46 -1.65 -0.02
C SER A 161 14.69 -0.73 -0.08
N PHE A 162 14.48 0.54 -0.44
CA PHE A 162 15.55 1.54 -0.52
C PHE A 162 15.00 2.95 -0.44
N ALA A 163 15.89 3.90 -0.15
CA ALA A 163 15.58 5.32 -0.10
C ALA A 163 16.63 6.16 -0.84
N ASP A 164 16.20 7.32 -1.31
CA ASP A 164 17.06 8.38 -1.86
C ASP A 164 16.65 9.70 -1.21
N GLU A 165 17.65 10.52 -0.85
CA GLU A 165 17.46 11.79 -0.17
C GLU A 165 17.99 12.96 -0.99
N VAL A 166 17.29 14.08 -0.92
CA VAL A 166 17.74 15.35 -1.49
C VAL A 166 17.45 16.46 -0.48
N TYR A 167 18.46 17.26 -0.15
CA TYR A 167 18.25 18.48 0.62
C TYR A 167 17.68 19.58 -0.28
N VAL A 168 16.62 20.23 0.20
CA VAL A 168 15.96 21.37 -0.46
C VAL A 168 15.96 22.54 0.51
N ALA A 169 16.60 23.66 0.15
CA ALA A 169 16.64 24.87 0.96
C ALA A 169 15.34 25.69 0.76
N ALA A 170 14.22 25.09 1.16
CA ALA A 170 12.89 25.67 1.15
C ALA A 170 12.07 25.12 2.34
N PRO A 171 11.03 25.84 2.80
CA PRO A 171 10.13 25.35 3.84
C PRO A 171 9.43 24.06 3.45
N ALA A 172 9.19 23.16 4.42
CA ALA A 172 8.49 21.88 4.19
C ALA A 172 7.13 22.04 3.47
N PRO A 173 6.29 23.05 3.79
CA PRO A 173 5.03 23.26 3.07
C PRO A 173 5.21 23.50 1.56
N GLU A 174 6.24 24.20 1.14
CA GLU A 174 6.49 24.49 -0.28
C GLU A 174 6.96 23.23 -1.04
N VAL A 175 7.82 22.43 -0.41
CA VAL A 175 8.27 21.15 -0.98
C VAL A 175 7.12 20.14 -1.03
N TYR A 176 6.28 20.14 0.02
CA TYR A 176 5.06 19.33 0.03
C TYR A 176 4.13 19.72 -1.11
N ASP A 177 3.87 21.03 -1.29
CA ASP A 177 3.00 21.56 -2.34
C ASP A 177 3.50 21.19 -3.74
N PHE A 178 4.81 21.23 -3.96
CA PHE A 178 5.40 20.77 -5.22
C PHE A 178 5.09 19.31 -5.50
N LEU A 179 5.19 18.43 -4.50
CA LEU A 179 4.92 17.01 -4.62
C LEU A 179 3.42 16.70 -4.68
N TYR A 180 2.60 17.44 -3.93
CA TYR A 180 1.16 17.27 -3.85
C TYR A 180 0.48 17.58 -5.19
N HIS A 181 0.83 18.71 -5.82
CA HIS A 181 0.31 19.14 -7.11
C HIS A 181 0.95 18.37 -8.28
N ALA A 182 0.72 17.05 -8.31
CA ALA A 182 1.21 16.20 -9.38
C ALA A 182 0.56 16.48 -10.75
N ASP A 183 -0.60 17.15 -10.79
CA ASP A 183 -1.22 17.68 -11.99
C ASP A 183 -0.29 18.62 -12.78
N ARG A 184 0.64 19.29 -12.10
CA ARG A 184 1.63 20.19 -12.68
C ARG A 184 2.95 19.50 -13.07
N TRP A 185 3.10 18.20 -12.84
CA TRP A 185 4.35 17.50 -13.08
C TRP A 185 4.74 17.43 -14.56
N ARG A 186 3.78 17.42 -15.47
CA ARG A 186 4.08 17.51 -16.90
C ARG A 186 4.91 18.75 -17.26
N GLU A 187 4.66 19.88 -16.59
CA GLU A 187 5.37 21.13 -16.83
C GLU A 187 6.68 21.22 -16.03
N ARG A 188 6.73 20.56 -14.88
CA ARG A 188 7.82 20.66 -13.92
C ARG A 188 8.87 19.55 -14.07
N LEU A 189 8.49 18.39 -14.61
CA LEU A 189 9.34 17.20 -14.67
C LEU A 189 9.59 16.81 -16.14
N PRO A 190 10.82 16.95 -16.67
CA PRO A 190 11.12 16.69 -18.09
C PRO A 190 10.87 15.24 -18.54
N HIS A 191 10.83 14.30 -17.61
CA HIS A 191 10.59 12.89 -17.88
C HIS A 191 9.11 12.49 -17.81
N VAL A 192 8.20 13.43 -17.58
CA VAL A 192 6.76 13.19 -17.50
C VAL A 192 6.09 13.70 -18.77
N ALA A 193 5.50 12.78 -19.54
CA ALA A 193 4.83 13.10 -20.81
C ALA A 193 3.35 13.43 -20.63
N ARG A 194 2.66 12.72 -19.74
CA ARG A 194 1.23 12.87 -19.44
C ARG A 194 0.98 12.69 -17.94
N VAL A 195 0.01 13.44 -17.43
CA VAL A 195 -0.51 13.29 -16.07
C VAL A 195 -2.02 13.43 -16.12
N GLU A 196 -2.70 12.52 -15.42
CA GLU A 196 -4.10 12.63 -15.04
C GLU A 196 -4.19 12.45 -13.53
N LEU A 197 -4.74 13.45 -12.85
CA LEU A 197 -4.90 13.46 -11.39
C LEU A 197 -6.37 13.66 -11.06
N THR A 198 -6.92 12.78 -10.21
CA THR A 198 -8.25 12.95 -9.61
C THR A 198 -8.14 12.89 -8.10
N GLU A 199 -8.92 13.71 -7.41
CA GLU A 199 -9.00 13.82 -5.96
C GLU A 199 -10.45 14.06 -5.55
N ASP A 200 -11.21 12.96 -5.42
CA ASP A 200 -12.63 13.00 -5.04
C ASP A 200 -12.81 13.15 -3.52
N GLU A 201 -11.84 12.66 -2.75
CA GLU A 201 -11.76 12.80 -1.30
C GLU A 201 -10.47 13.57 -0.94
N PRO A 202 -10.53 14.63 -0.13
CA PRO A 202 -9.37 15.43 0.22
C PRO A 202 -8.20 14.57 0.74
N GLY A 203 -7.03 14.72 0.13
CA GLY A 203 -5.84 13.97 0.48
C GLY A 203 -5.78 12.54 -0.08
N VAL A 204 -6.77 12.09 -0.85
CA VAL A 204 -6.73 10.80 -1.55
C VAL A 204 -6.74 11.04 -3.05
N GLN A 205 -5.60 10.86 -3.67
CA GLN A 205 -5.39 11.14 -5.09
C GLN A 205 -5.20 9.84 -5.89
N ILE A 206 -5.80 9.79 -7.07
CA ILE A 206 -5.49 8.79 -8.10
C ILE A 206 -4.66 9.49 -9.16
N LEU A 207 -3.43 9.05 -9.33
CA LEU A 207 -2.47 9.59 -10.28
C LEU A 207 -2.20 8.56 -11.37
N GLU A 208 -2.53 8.88 -12.61
CA GLU A 208 -2.05 8.15 -13.79
C GLU A 208 -1.02 9.01 -14.52
N MET A 209 0.11 8.39 -14.88
CA MET A 209 1.25 9.13 -15.41
C MET A 209 1.99 8.31 -16.46
N ASP A 210 2.37 8.96 -17.55
CA ASP A 210 3.28 8.42 -18.57
C ASP A 210 4.67 9.03 -18.37
N THR A 211 5.65 8.17 -18.14
CA THR A 211 7.06 8.54 -18.04
C THR A 211 7.84 8.08 -19.26
N VAL A 212 8.73 8.95 -19.75
CA VAL A 212 9.66 8.65 -20.84
C VAL A 212 10.98 8.16 -20.26
N ALA A 213 11.38 6.95 -20.65
CA ALA A 213 12.66 6.38 -20.32
C ALA A 213 13.78 6.95 -21.22
N PRO A 214 15.09 6.76 -20.88
CA PRO A 214 16.19 7.25 -21.68
C PRO A 214 16.28 6.69 -23.11
N ASP A 215 15.60 5.58 -23.39
CA ASP A 215 15.50 4.95 -24.71
C ASP A 215 14.21 5.36 -25.48
N ASP A 216 13.57 6.45 -25.05
CA ASP A 216 12.31 6.99 -25.55
C ASP A 216 11.08 6.06 -25.37
N SER A 217 11.22 4.95 -24.68
CA SER A 217 10.06 4.13 -24.34
C SER A 217 9.17 4.83 -23.31
N VAL A 218 7.85 4.66 -23.47
CA VAL A 218 6.85 5.27 -22.59
C VAL A 218 6.26 4.19 -21.67
N HIS A 219 6.26 4.48 -20.37
CA HIS A 219 5.69 3.61 -19.36
C HIS A 219 4.55 4.29 -18.62
N THR A 220 3.36 3.72 -18.74
CA THR A 220 2.19 4.18 -17.97
C THR A 220 2.19 3.53 -16.60
N THR A 221 2.02 4.33 -15.56
CA THR A 221 1.80 3.88 -14.19
C THR A 221 0.54 4.52 -13.65
N ARG A 222 -0.15 3.82 -12.76
CA ARG A 222 -1.27 4.36 -11.99
C ARG A 222 -1.04 4.08 -10.52
N SER A 223 -1.28 5.07 -9.69
CA SER A 223 -1.11 4.95 -8.24
C SER A 223 -2.25 5.60 -7.48
N VAL A 224 -2.52 5.06 -6.30
CA VAL A 224 -3.29 5.76 -5.26
C VAL A 224 -2.29 6.43 -4.34
N ARG A 225 -2.50 7.70 -4.04
CA ARG A 225 -1.68 8.50 -3.13
C ARG A 225 -2.54 8.91 -1.94
N VAL A 226 -2.01 8.74 -0.73
CA VAL A 226 -2.58 9.28 0.52
C VAL A 226 -1.66 10.36 1.01
N CYS A 227 -2.21 11.57 1.08
CA CYS A 227 -1.44 12.79 1.31
C CYS A 227 -1.67 13.30 2.73
N PHE A 228 -0.60 13.40 3.51
CA PHE A 228 -0.60 13.93 4.88
C PHE A 228 0.06 15.30 4.85
N PRO A 229 -0.71 16.40 5.01
CA PRO A 229 -0.21 17.74 4.79
C PRO A 229 1.08 18.05 5.55
N THR A 230 2.06 18.57 4.81
CA THR A 230 3.40 18.99 5.27
C THR A 230 4.29 17.90 5.88
N ASP A 231 3.82 16.67 5.99
CA ASP A 231 4.54 15.54 6.58
C ASP A 231 5.01 14.55 5.51
N ARG A 232 4.06 13.88 4.86
CA ARG A 232 4.39 12.83 3.90
C ARG A 232 3.29 12.61 2.85
N ILE A 233 3.67 11.98 1.76
CA ILE A 233 2.76 11.42 0.76
C ILE A 233 3.12 9.95 0.59
N VAL A 234 2.23 9.04 0.97
CA VAL A 234 2.38 7.61 0.69
C VAL A 234 1.64 7.25 -0.58
N TYR A 235 2.16 6.28 -1.32
CA TYR A 235 1.50 5.83 -2.53
C TYR A 235 1.67 4.33 -2.74
N LYS A 236 0.70 3.76 -3.45
CA LYS A 236 0.76 2.41 -3.97
C LYS A 236 0.44 2.42 -5.46
N GLN A 237 1.29 1.81 -6.27
CA GLN A 237 1.00 1.62 -7.69
C GLN A 237 -0.04 0.50 -7.86
N THR A 238 -1.06 0.78 -8.67
CA THR A 238 -2.12 -0.17 -9.07
C THR A 238 -1.96 -0.66 -10.51
N VAL A 239 -1.21 0.07 -11.33
CA VAL A 239 -0.69 -0.39 -12.63
C VAL A 239 0.84 -0.39 -12.52
N LEU A 240 1.42 -1.57 -12.66
CA LEU A 240 2.82 -1.85 -12.35
C LEU A 240 3.63 -2.14 -13.61
N PRO A 241 4.92 -1.77 -13.63
CA PRO A 241 5.87 -2.32 -14.60
C PRO A 241 5.89 -3.87 -14.55
N PRO A 242 6.12 -4.56 -15.67
CA PRO A 242 6.01 -6.01 -15.76
C PRO A 242 6.91 -6.82 -14.80
N LEU A 243 8.05 -6.24 -14.38
CA LEU A 243 8.98 -6.86 -13.41
C LEU A 243 8.47 -6.82 -11.96
N LEU A 244 7.41 -6.06 -11.65
CA LEU A 244 6.95 -5.84 -10.30
C LEU A 244 5.63 -6.55 -10.01
N ALA A 245 5.53 -7.18 -8.85
CA ALA A 245 4.30 -7.71 -8.27
C ALA A 245 3.64 -6.69 -7.32
N ALA A 246 4.46 -5.86 -6.66
CA ALA A 246 3.98 -4.75 -5.83
C ALA A 246 4.99 -3.58 -5.89
N HIS A 247 4.48 -2.35 -5.75
CA HIS A 247 5.29 -1.16 -5.54
C HIS A 247 4.53 -0.18 -4.66
N THR A 248 5.11 0.09 -3.51
CA THR A 248 4.68 1.14 -2.59
C THR A 248 5.83 2.11 -2.36
N GLY A 249 5.51 3.33 -2.01
CA GLY A 249 6.53 4.30 -1.67
C GLY A 249 6.01 5.43 -0.80
N THR A 250 6.94 6.20 -0.28
CA THR A 250 6.65 7.33 0.58
C THR A 250 7.59 8.48 0.27
N TRP A 251 7.02 9.66 0.14
CA TRP A 251 7.76 10.91 0.20
C TRP A 251 7.64 11.44 1.62
N THR A 252 8.75 11.63 2.32
CA THR A 252 8.78 12.24 3.66
C THR A 252 9.60 13.52 3.63
N LEU A 253 9.21 14.49 4.46
CA LEU A 253 9.83 15.80 4.56
C LEU A 253 10.30 16.01 6.00
N ARG A 254 11.61 15.86 6.22
CA ARG A 254 12.21 16.08 7.54
C ARG A 254 12.78 17.49 7.62
N PRO A 255 12.21 18.37 8.48
CA PRO A 255 12.74 19.72 8.63
C PRO A 255 14.22 19.73 9.07
N GLU A 256 14.99 20.62 8.46
CA GLU A 256 16.36 20.99 8.84
C GLU A 256 16.41 22.50 9.11
N ARG A 257 17.59 23.01 9.57
CA ARG A 257 17.70 24.42 9.99
C ARG A 257 17.18 25.41 8.95
N ASP A 258 17.58 25.26 7.69
CA ASP A 258 17.31 26.21 6.62
C ASP A 258 16.58 25.57 5.43
N GLY A 259 15.88 24.46 5.67
CA GLY A 259 15.17 23.72 4.63
C GLY A 259 14.63 22.40 5.09
N VAL A 260 14.57 21.44 4.17
CA VAL A 260 14.13 20.06 4.45
C VAL A 260 15.03 19.05 3.77
N VAL A 261 15.20 17.89 4.39
CA VAL A 261 15.60 16.66 3.71
C VAL A 261 14.34 15.96 3.22
N ALA A 262 14.18 15.96 1.91
CA ALA A 262 13.11 15.23 1.24
C ALA A 262 13.61 13.83 0.90
N THR A 263 12.93 12.80 1.40
CA THR A 263 13.29 11.40 1.19
C THR A 263 12.22 10.72 0.34
N SER A 264 12.66 10.02 -0.71
CA SER A 264 11.82 9.08 -1.45
C SER A 264 12.17 7.66 -1.02
N HIS A 265 11.25 6.99 -0.37
CA HIS A 265 11.36 5.59 0.01
C HIS A 265 10.54 4.72 -0.94
N HIS A 266 11.10 3.58 -1.34
CA HIS A 266 10.44 2.58 -2.19
C HIS A 266 10.50 1.21 -1.53
N THR A 267 9.39 0.48 -1.60
CA THR A 267 9.32 -0.96 -1.32
C THR A 267 8.67 -1.65 -2.50
N VAL A 268 9.38 -2.60 -3.10
CA VAL A 268 8.92 -3.34 -4.26
C VAL A 268 9.04 -4.84 -4.04
N VAL A 269 8.13 -5.59 -4.65
CA VAL A 269 8.22 -7.05 -4.78
C VAL A 269 8.44 -7.35 -6.25
N LEU A 270 9.53 -8.04 -6.56
CA LEU A 270 9.88 -8.43 -7.92
C LEU A 270 9.14 -9.72 -8.35
N ARG A 271 9.07 -9.92 -9.66
CA ARG A 271 8.52 -11.10 -10.30
C ARG A 271 9.65 -11.94 -10.91
N PRO A 272 10.19 -12.95 -10.21
CA PRO A 272 11.28 -13.78 -10.72
C PRO A 272 10.93 -14.47 -12.03
N ASP A 273 9.65 -14.89 -12.20
CA ASP A 273 9.11 -15.52 -13.39
C ASP A 273 9.19 -14.64 -14.66
N ARG A 274 9.41 -13.33 -14.49
CA ARG A 274 9.50 -12.37 -15.60
C ARG A 274 10.92 -11.97 -15.97
N VAL A 275 11.90 -12.29 -15.13
CA VAL A 275 13.28 -11.80 -15.31
C VAL A 275 13.87 -12.27 -16.65
N GLY A 276 13.84 -13.56 -16.95
CA GLY A 276 14.37 -14.09 -18.19
C GLY A 276 13.71 -13.51 -19.44
N ALA A 277 12.36 -13.42 -19.43
CA ALA A 277 11.60 -12.90 -20.55
C ALA A 277 11.83 -11.39 -20.83
N LEU A 278 12.17 -10.62 -19.80
CA LEU A 278 12.31 -9.15 -19.92
C LEU A 278 13.77 -8.70 -20.03
N LEU A 279 14.69 -9.42 -19.42
CA LEU A 279 16.11 -9.03 -19.35
C LEU A 279 17.04 -9.99 -20.10
N GLY A 280 16.51 -11.09 -20.65
CA GLY A 280 17.26 -12.15 -21.32
C GLY A 280 17.47 -13.37 -20.43
N ASP A 281 17.60 -14.54 -21.05
CA ASP A 281 17.62 -15.85 -20.37
C ASP A 281 18.77 -16.02 -19.35
N SER A 282 19.86 -15.29 -19.51
CA SER A 282 21.00 -15.31 -18.59
C SER A 282 20.88 -14.34 -17.41
N ALA A 283 19.84 -13.48 -17.42
CA ALA A 283 19.66 -12.49 -16.36
C ALA A 283 19.21 -13.14 -15.05
N THR A 284 19.72 -12.63 -13.95
CA THR A 284 19.45 -13.09 -12.60
C THR A 284 18.47 -12.19 -11.88
N LEU A 285 17.95 -12.64 -10.75
CA LEU A 285 17.16 -11.78 -9.86
C LEU A 285 17.96 -10.59 -9.34
N ALA A 286 19.28 -10.74 -9.14
CA ALA A 286 20.17 -9.64 -8.75
C ALA A 286 20.22 -8.54 -9.84
N ASP A 287 20.30 -8.92 -11.11
CA ASP A 287 20.29 -7.97 -12.23
C ASP A 287 18.96 -7.19 -12.29
N ALA A 288 17.84 -7.88 -12.03
CA ALA A 288 16.52 -7.26 -11.96
C ALA A 288 16.41 -6.27 -10.77
N ARG A 289 16.93 -6.65 -9.59
CA ARG A 289 17.01 -5.77 -8.41
C ARG A 289 17.81 -4.51 -8.70
N ASP A 290 18.97 -4.65 -9.32
CA ASP A 290 19.83 -3.53 -9.68
C ASP A 290 19.18 -2.61 -10.71
N LEU A 291 18.51 -3.18 -11.72
CA LEU A 291 17.77 -2.39 -12.69
C LEU A 291 16.64 -1.59 -12.03
N VAL A 292 15.82 -2.24 -11.23
CA VAL A 292 14.68 -1.60 -10.54
C VAL A 292 15.17 -0.53 -9.58
N ARG A 293 16.23 -0.81 -8.78
CA ARG A 293 16.84 0.16 -7.87
C ARG A 293 17.33 1.41 -8.62
N ARG A 294 18.05 1.22 -9.74
CA ARG A 294 18.52 2.34 -10.57
C ARG A 294 17.38 3.13 -11.20
N SER A 295 16.41 2.45 -11.80
CA SER A 295 15.32 3.11 -12.53
C SER A 295 14.44 3.94 -11.59
N LEU A 296 13.92 3.33 -10.53
CA LEU A 296 13.05 4.01 -9.57
C LEU A 296 13.80 5.11 -8.80
N GLY A 297 15.02 4.82 -8.31
CA GLY A 297 15.82 5.80 -7.60
C GLY A 297 16.23 6.98 -8.47
N THR A 298 16.52 6.77 -9.76
CA THR A 298 16.81 7.87 -10.68
C THR A 298 15.60 8.76 -10.89
N ASN A 299 14.40 8.17 -11.10
CA ASN A 299 13.19 8.94 -11.35
C ASN A 299 12.78 9.76 -10.12
N SER A 300 12.79 9.15 -8.94
CA SER A 300 12.42 9.84 -7.70
C SER A 300 13.44 10.93 -7.34
N ARG A 301 14.74 10.66 -7.49
CA ARG A 301 15.79 11.68 -7.28
C ARG A 301 15.62 12.86 -8.23
N ARG A 302 15.36 12.60 -9.53
CA ARG A 302 15.09 13.67 -10.51
C ARG A 302 13.90 14.53 -10.09
N THR A 303 12.82 13.92 -9.58
CA THR A 303 11.66 14.65 -9.07
C THR A 303 12.03 15.58 -7.92
N LEU A 304 12.79 15.08 -6.92
CA LEU A 304 13.25 15.89 -5.79
C LEU A 304 14.26 16.98 -6.20
N GLU A 305 15.14 16.69 -7.14
CA GLU A 305 16.07 17.68 -7.69
C GLU A 305 15.34 18.78 -8.47
N GLN A 306 14.24 18.46 -9.16
CA GLN A 306 13.41 19.48 -9.81
C GLN A 306 12.65 20.31 -8.78
N ALA A 307 12.17 19.72 -7.69
CA ALA A 307 11.60 20.47 -6.57
C ALA A 307 12.63 21.48 -6.01
N ARG A 308 13.88 21.01 -5.78
CA ARG A 308 14.97 21.88 -5.35
C ARG A 308 15.22 23.03 -6.31
N ARG A 309 15.32 22.76 -7.61
CA ARG A 309 15.57 23.82 -8.63
C ARG A 309 14.41 24.82 -8.73
N HIS A 310 13.17 24.33 -8.58
CA HIS A 310 11.97 25.16 -8.66
C HIS A 310 11.82 26.10 -7.48
N LEU A 311 12.21 25.65 -6.29
CA LEU A 311 12.01 26.36 -5.03
C LEU A 311 13.24 27.15 -4.55
N GLN A 312 14.41 26.87 -5.08
CA GLN A 312 15.62 27.65 -4.77
C GLN A 312 15.81 28.74 -5.84
N PRO A 313 15.88 30.01 -5.47
CA PRO A 313 16.23 31.05 -6.42
C PRO A 313 17.62 30.77 -7.01
N VAL A 314 17.75 30.94 -8.32
CA VAL A 314 19.07 30.95 -8.96
C VAL A 314 19.83 32.10 -8.29
N ALA A 315 20.95 31.76 -7.61
CA ALA A 315 21.86 32.82 -7.18
C ALA A 315 22.41 33.46 -8.46
N ASP A 316 22.05 34.73 -8.67
CA ASP A 316 22.61 35.57 -9.73
C ASP A 316 24.13 35.73 -9.57
#